data_6037426c883225dae99ac40637e897e8
#
_entry.id   6037426c883225dae99ac40637e897e8
#
_cell.length_a   1.000
_cell.length_b   1.000
_cell.length_c   1.000
_cell.angle_alpha   90.00
_cell.angle_beta   90.00
_cell.angle_gamma   90.00
#
_symmetry.space_group_name_H-M   'P 1'
#
loop_
_entity.id
_entity.type
_entity.pdbx_description
1 polymer ?
#
loop_
_entity_poly.entity_id
_entity_poly.type
_entity_poly.pdbx_seq_one_letter_code
_entity_poly.pdbx_strand_id
1 'polypeptide(L)'
;MNYRILFFLFIIPFFGLSQKTKLDLKNIEKNISAPNSIYNYDRLIFKYKGLPKSIDSIEAQHLYYGRNFRKDLVSQSEDDFKVLAEAFKKNNFTECIRLGKVLYAKDPTNLDVILILLRAYDQTKDIGNFSHHIAQLRLLTDAIKNSGDGKSEKTAYKVNSVGDEYIFLNMMNVGPDYTRTSKILKDGVIDVWEKGENKIYIKVLYLDFNF
;
A
#
# COMPACT_ATOMS: atom_id res chain seq x y z
N MET A 1 -56.83 -4.70 -35.31
CA MET A 1 -55.46 -4.81 -35.81
C MET A 1 -54.52 -4.33 -34.68
N ASN A 2 -54.04 -5.26 -33.83
CA ASN A 2 -53.34 -4.94 -32.57
C ASN A 2 -51.84 -4.92 -32.84
N TYR A 3 -51.21 -3.76 -32.83
CA TYR A 3 -49.73 -3.63 -32.87
C TYR A 3 -49.18 -3.86 -31.46
N ARG A 4 -48.53 -5.00 -31.23
CA ARG A 4 -47.68 -5.27 -30.07
C ARG A 4 -46.33 -4.63 -30.35
N ILE A 5 -46.01 -3.50 -29.70
CA ILE A 5 -44.70 -2.90 -29.70
C ILE A 5 -43.83 -3.72 -28.74
N LEU A 6 -42.89 -4.48 -29.33
CA LEU A 6 -41.89 -5.23 -28.58
C LEU A 6 -40.76 -4.23 -28.18
N PHE A 7 -40.73 -3.84 -26.90
CA PHE A 7 -39.66 -3.00 -26.33
C PHE A 7 -38.45 -3.91 -26.07
N PHE A 8 -37.48 -3.89 -26.99
CA PHE A 8 -36.18 -4.52 -26.76
C PHE A 8 -35.39 -3.65 -25.78
N LEU A 9 -35.37 -4.03 -24.50
CA LEU A 9 -34.48 -3.47 -23.50
C LEU A 9 -33.04 -3.97 -23.81
N PHE A 10 -32.24 -3.13 -24.47
CA PHE A 10 -30.81 -3.34 -24.61
C PHE A 10 -30.16 -3.22 -23.22
N ILE A 11 -29.98 -4.34 -22.53
CA ILE A 11 -29.11 -4.43 -21.37
C ILE A 11 -27.67 -4.35 -21.89
N ILE A 12 -27.11 -3.15 -21.96
CA ILE A 12 -25.69 -2.94 -22.19
C ILE A 12 -25.01 -3.37 -20.88
N PRO A 13 -24.19 -4.46 -20.89
CA PRO A 13 -23.40 -4.77 -19.72
C PRO A 13 -22.39 -3.61 -19.52
N PHE A 14 -22.61 -2.81 -18.50
CA PHE A 14 -21.60 -1.89 -17.98
C PHE A 14 -20.43 -2.74 -17.47
N PHE A 15 -19.55 -3.16 -18.36
CA PHE A 15 -18.21 -3.53 -17.96
C PHE A 15 -17.56 -2.27 -17.41
N GLY A 16 -17.63 -2.11 -16.10
CA GLY A 16 -16.83 -1.14 -15.37
C GLY A 16 -15.37 -1.48 -15.63
N LEU A 17 -14.81 -0.93 -16.70
CA LEU A 17 -13.37 -0.88 -16.91
C LEU A 17 -12.85 -0.03 -15.76
N SER A 18 -12.42 -0.68 -14.67
CA SER A 18 -11.58 -0.05 -13.67
C SER A 18 -10.37 0.50 -14.42
N GLN A 19 -10.43 1.78 -14.79
CA GLN A 19 -9.31 2.47 -15.40
C GLN A 19 -8.20 2.48 -14.35
N LYS A 20 -7.19 1.61 -14.55
CA LYS A 20 -5.94 1.69 -13.78
C LYS A 20 -5.37 3.07 -14.06
N THR A 21 -5.52 3.96 -13.10
CA THR A 21 -4.94 5.30 -13.18
C THR A 21 -3.42 5.14 -13.21
N LYS A 22 -2.81 5.61 -14.30
CA LYS A 22 -1.35 5.58 -14.44
C LYS A 22 -0.76 6.36 -13.26
N LEU A 23 0.11 5.71 -12.48
CA LEU A 23 0.80 6.33 -11.36
C LEU A 23 1.66 7.50 -11.86
N ASP A 24 1.36 8.71 -11.40
CA ASP A 24 2.11 9.94 -11.68
C ASP A 24 2.68 10.50 -10.37
N LEU A 25 3.93 10.13 -10.08
CA LEU A 25 4.60 10.53 -8.85
C LEU A 25 4.81 12.05 -8.76
N LYS A 26 5.04 12.75 -9.89
CA LYS A 26 5.19 14.21 -9.89
C LYS A 26 3.90 14.91 -9.54
N ASN A 27 2.78 14.40 -10.05
CA ASN A 27 1.45 14.93 -9.71
C ASN A 27 1.12 14.67 -8.23
N ILE A 28 1.48 13.49 -7.71
CA ILE A 28 1.32 13.15 -6.29
C ILE A 28 2.12 14.12 -5.43
N GLU A 29 3.42 14.29 -5.69
CA GLU A 29 4.31 15.21 -4.95
C GLU A 29 3.72 16.63 -4.88
N LYS A 30 3.29 17.16 -6.03
CA LYS A 30 2.66 18.48 -6.12
C LYS A 30 1.38 18.58 -5.27
N ASN A 31 0.51 17.58 -5.38
CA ASN A 31 -0.80 17.60 -4.75
C ASN A 31 -0.73 17.46 -3.22
N ILE A 32 0.14 16.57 -2.72
CA ILE A 32 0.26 16.34 -1.27
C ILE A 32 0.83 17.54 -0.53
N SER A 33 1.65 18.35 -1.22
CA SER A 33 2.29 19.55 -0.65
C SER A 33 1.41 20.80 -0.72
N ALA A 34 0.39 20.82 -1.59
CA ALA A 34 -0.45 21.97 -1.80
C ALA A 34 -1.52 22.11 -0.69
N PRO A 35 -1.55 23.21 0.10
CA PRO A 35 -2.45 23.36 1.25
C PRO A 35 -3.94 23.27 0.89
N ASN A 36 -4.31 23.74 -0.30
CA ASN A 36 -5.69 23.78 -0.79
C ASN A 36 -6.09 22.55 -1.61
N SER A 37 -5.17 21.59 -1.80
CA SER A 37 -5.46 20.36 -2.52
C SER A 37 -6.39 19.46 -1.71
N ILE A 38 -7.36 18.83 -2.38
CA ILE A 38 -8.16 17.76 -1.78
C ILE A 38 -7.29 16.54 -1.43
N TYR A 39 -6.12 16.42 -2.09
CA TYR A 39 -5.12 15.38 -1.85
C TYR A 39 -3.96 15.86 -0.95
N ASN A 40 -4.13 16.98 -0.22
CA ASN A 40 -3.13 17.41 0.77
C ASN A 40 -2.88 16.28 1.78
N TYR A 41 -1.59 16.00 2.07
CA TYR A 41 -1.21 14.81 2.82
C TYR A 41 -1.82 14.77 4.23
N ASP A 42 -1.79 15.89 4.96
CA ASP A 42 -2.28 15.94 6.33
C ASP A 42 -3.81 15.75 6.39
N ARG A 43 -4.53 16.29 5.38
CA ARG A 43 -5.97 16.05 5.21
C ARG A 43 -6.26 14.57 4.93
N LEU A 44 -5.48 13.94 4.05
CA LEU A 44 -5.65 12.52 3.73
C LEU A 44 -5.32 11.63 4.94
N ILE A 45 -4.26 11.95 5.70
CA ILE A 45 -3.91 11.23 6.94
C ILE A 45 -5.04 11.34 7.97
N PHE A 46 -5.62 12.52 8.14
CA PHE A 46 -6.77 12.70 9.04
C PHE A 46 -7.95 11.79 8.64
N LYS A 47 -8.32 11.82 7.36
CA LYS A 47 -9.39 10.98 6.79
C LYS A 47 -9.06 9.49 6.94
N TYR A 48 -7.83 9.08 6.61
CA TYR A 48 -7.34 7.70 6.71
C TYR A 48 -7.36 7.15 8.14
N LYS A 49 -6.96 7.96 9.12
CA LYS A 49 -6.98 7.57 10.54
C LYS A 49 -8.40 7.45 11.09
N GLY A 50 -9.32 8.30 10.65
CA GLY A 50 -10.70 8.29 11.16
C GLY A 50 -11.63 7.35 10.41
N LEU A 51 -11.60 7.41 9.09
CA LEU A 51 -12.56 6.75 8.20
C LEU A 51 -11.86 6.08 6.99
N PRO A 52 -11.02 5.06 7.19
CA PRO A 52 -10.24 4.47 6.09
C PRO A 52 -11.12 3.96 4.93
N LYS A 53 -12.31 3.47 5.22
CA LYS A 53 -13.26 2.98 4.19
C LYS A 53 -13.82 4.08 3.28
N SER A 54 -13.65 5.35 3.63
CA SER A 54 -14.10 6.49 2.82
C SER A 54 -13.04 6.99 1.83
N ILE A 55 -11.83 6.47 1.91
CA ILE A 55 -10.71 6.79 1.01
C ILE A 55 -10.93 6.10 -0.33
N ASP A 56 -10.88 6.84 -1.41
CA ASP A 56 -10.93 6.29 -2.77
C ASP A 56 -9.55 5.83 -3.28
N SER A 57 -9.51 5.23 -4.47
CA SER A 57 -8.28 4.67 -5.05
C SER A 57 -7.23 5.73 -5.38
N ILE A 58 -7.64 6.96 -5.73
CA ILE A 58 -6.73 8.06 -6.05
C ILE A 58 -6.15 8.64 -4.75
N GLU A 59 -6.99 8.83 -3.75
CA GLU A 59 -6.58 9.24 -2.40
C GLU A 59 -5.60 8.21 -1.79
N ALA A 60 -5.88 6.90 -1.97
CA ALA A 60 -5.00 5.83 -1.51
C ALA A 60 -3.62 5.87 -2.17
N GLN A 61 -3.55 6.16 -3.48
CA GLN A 61 -2.28 6.36 -4.18
C GLN A 61 -1.52 7.58 -3.63
N HIS A 62 -2.22 8.70 -3.39
CA HIS A 62 -1.60 9.89 -2.81
C HIS A 62 -1.08 9.65 -1.38
N LEU A 63 -1.80 8.87 -0.57
CA LEU A 63 -1.33 8.46 0.75
C LEU A 63 -0.10 7.57 0.68
N TYR A 64 -0.18 6.48 -0.08
CA TYR A 64 0.86 5.48 -0.11
C TYR A 64 2.16 6.03 -0.74
N TYR A 65 2.08 6.59 -1.95
CA TYR A 65 3.27 7.11 -2.64
C TYR A 65 3.69 8.49 -2.15
N GLY A 66 2.74 9.29 -1.63
CA GLY A 66 3.02 10.59 -1.07
C GLY A 66 3.92 10.55 0.16
N ARG A 67 3.90 9.45 0.91
CA ARG A 67 4.81 9.20 2.03
C ARG A 67 6.28 9.45 1.67
N ASN A 68 6.71 9.05 0.48
CA ASN A 68 8.09 9.19 0.03
C ASN A 68 8.57 10.66 -0.10
N PHE A 69 7.64 11.61 -0.21
CA PHE A 69 7.95 13.04 -0.30
C PHE A 69 7.82 13.76 1.06
N ARG A 70 7.50 13.01 2.12
CA ARG A 70 7.36 13.51 3.50
C ARG A 70 8.57 13.12 4.32
N LYS A 71 9.62 13.94 4.24
CA LYS A 71 10.91 13.72 4.95
C LYS A 71 10.74 13.63 6.47
N ASP A 72 9.74 14.32 7.01
CA ASP A 72 9.36 14.28 8.43
C ASP A 72 8.85 12.90 8.89
N LEU A 73 8.31 12.08 7.99
CA LEU A 73 7.83 10.72 8.29
C LEU A 73 8.96 9.68 8.16
N VAL A 74 9.88 9.90 7.23
CA VAL A 74 10.97 8.94 6.91
C VAL A 74 12.05 8.93 8.00
N SER A 75 12.12 9.96 8.84
CA SER A 75 13.12 10.07 9.93
C SER A 75 12.80 9.20 11.16
N GLN A 76 11.96 8.18 11.03
CA GLN A 76 11.82 7.19 12.11
C GLN A 76 13.18 6.54 12.33
N SER A 77 13.72 6.68 13.54
CA SER A 77 14.98 6.05 13.85
C SER A 77 14.80 4.53 13.63
N GLU A 78 15.70 3.92 12.88
CA GLU A 78 15.77 2.46 12.74
C GLU A 78 15.73 1.80 14.11
N ASP A 79 16.22 2.48 15.13
CA ASP A 79 16.30 2.00 16.50
C ASP A 79 14.91 1.85 17.16
N ASP A 80 13.99 2.81 16.97
CA ASP A 80 12.62 2.68 17.47
C ASP A 80 11.91 1.46 16.86
N PHE A 81 12.12 1.21 15.56
CA PHE A 81 11.55 0.03 14.90
C PHE A 81 12.21 -1.27 15.35
N LYS A 82 13.54 -1.29 15.59
CA LYS A 82 14.24 -2.47 16.14
C LYS A 82 13.64 -2.90 17.47
N VAL A 83 13.34 -1.94 18.36
CA VAL A 83 12.73 -2.26 19.66
C VAL A 83 11.35 -2.90 19.48
N LEU A 84 10.52 -2.39 18.56
CA LEU A 84 9.23 -2.99 18.22
C LEU A 84 9.41 -4.42 17.66
N ALA A 85 10.34 -4.60 16.72
CA ALA A 85 10.63 -5.89 16.12
C ALA A 85 11.13 -6.92 17.16
N GLU A 86 11.96 -6.51 18.13
CA GLU A 86 12.39 -7.39 19.22
C GLU A 86 11.23 -7.78 20.16
N ALA A 87 10.32 -6.86 20.47
CA ALA A 87 9.12 -7.20 21.23
C ALA A 87 8.24 -8.20 20.46
N PHE A 88 8.13 -8.04 19.16
CA PHE A 88 7.38 -8.95 18.29
C PHE A 88 8.00 -10.34 18.22
N LYS A 89 9.32 -10.45 18.05
CA LYS A 89 10.05 -11.74 18.08
C LYS A 89 9.83 -12.50 19.38
N LYS A 90 9.71 -11.77 20.50
CA LYS A 90 9.45 -12.34 21.84
C LYS A 90 7.97 -12.63 22.09
N ASN A 91 7.07 -12.42 21.11
CA ASN A 91 5.62 -12.52 21.25
C ASN A 91 5.06 -11.65 22.40
N ASN A 92 5.74 -10.55 22.75
CA ASN A 92 5.22 -9.60 23.73
C ASN A 92 4.22 -8.65 23.09
N PHE A 93 3.00 -9.15 22.85
CA PHE A 93 1.99 -8.43 22.08
C PHE A 93 1.48 -7.17 22.78
N THR A 94 1.46 -7.14 24.11
CA THR A 94 1.12 -5.91 24.85
C THR A 94 2.15 -4.81 24.58
N GLU A 95 3.43 -5.13 24.61
CA GLU A 95 4.50 -4.18 24.30
C GLU A 95 4.50 -3.80 22.81
N CYS A 96 4.20 -4.75 21.90
CA CYS A 96 4.00 -4.46 20.48
C CYS A 96 2.91 -3.41 20.26
N ILE A 97 1.78 -3.50 20.96
CA ILE A 97 0.71 -2.51 20.87
C ILE A 97 1.19 -1.14 21.39
N ARG A 98 1.88 -1.11 22.52
CA ARG A 98 2.37 0.14 23.12
C ARG A 98 3.36 0.84 22.19
N LEU A 99 4.39 0.14 21.72
CA LEU A 99 5.42 0.67 20.84
C LEU A 99 4.87 0.97 19.43
N GLY A 100 4.08 0.05 18.89
CA GLY A 100 3.48 0.20 17.56
C GLY A 100 2.55 1.40 17.47
N LYS A 101 1.77 1.72 18.51
CA LYS A 101 0.95 2.93 18.54
C LYS A 101 1.78 4.22 18.48
N VAL A 102 2.94 4.25 19.12
CA VAL A 102 3.86 5.40 19.05
C VAL A 102 4.39 5.59 17.64
N LEU A 103 4.85 4.51 17.00
CA LEU A 103 5.36 4.54 15.62
C LEU A 103 4.24 4.86 14.61
N TYR A 104 3.07 4.27 14.77
CA TYR A 104 1.90 4.55 13.96
C TYR A 104 1.43 6.01 14.09
N ALA A 105 1.55 6.63 15.26
CA ALA A 105 1.22 8.04 15.42
C ALA A 105 2.14 8.95 14.59
N LYS A 106 3.43 8.57 14.45
CA LYS A 106 4.43 9.28 13.64
C LYS A 106 4.21 9.02 12.15
N ASP A 107 4.05 7.77 11.75
CA ASP A 107 3.84 7.35 10.35
C ASP A 107 2.70 6.32 10.24
N PRO A 108 1.45 6.77 10.07
CA PRO A 108 0.30 5.88 9.97
C PRO A 108 0.26 5.02 8.70
N THR A 109 1.13 5.30 7.74
CA THR A 109 1.18 4.59 6.45
C THR A 109 2.31 3.55 6.37
N ASN A 110 3.04 3.34 7.47
CA ASN A 110 4.07 2.32 7.55
C ASN A 110 3.44 0.93 7.63
N LEU A 111 3.59 0.14 6.55
CA LEU A 111 2.98 -1.19 6.43
C LEU A 111 3.54 -2.19 7.44
N ASP A 112 4.84 -2.13 7.77
CA ASP A 112 5.45 -3.02 8.76
C ASP A 112 4.86 -2.81 10.15
N VAL A 113 4.68 -1.54 10.55
CA VAL A 113 4.07 -1.18 11.84
C VAL A 113 2.60 -1.63 11.88
N ILE A 114 1.84 -1.39 10.82
CA ILE A 114 0.44 -1.82 10.72
C ILE A 114 0.35 -3.35 10.84
N LEU A 115 1.24 -4.10 10.17
CA LEU A 115 1.22 -5.56 10.19
C LEU A 115 1.52 -6.12 11.60
N ILE A 116 2.52 -5.55 12.30
CA ILE A 116 2.84 -5.93 13.69
C ILE A 116 1.66 -5.62 14.61
N LEU A 117 1.03 -4.44 14.48
CA LEU A 117 -0.16 -4.07 15.25
C LEU A 117 -1.32 -5.02 14.98
N LEU A 118 -1.58 -5.37 13.72
CA LEU A 118 -2.62 -6.33 13.36
C LEU A 118 -2.40 -7.68 14.05
N ARG A 119 -1.17 -8.20 14.01
CA ARG A 119 -0.85 -9.46 14.68
C ARG A 119 -1.04 -9.37 16.19
N ALA A 120 -0.61 -8.25 16.80
CA ALA A 120 -0.76 -8.03 18.22
C ALA A 120 -2.25 -7.90 18.65
N TYR A 121 -3.07 -7.18 17.88
CA TYR A 121 -4.51 -7.09 18.14
C TYR A 121 -5.24 -8.42 17.96
N ASP A 122 -4.87 -9.23 16.97
CA ASP A 122 -5.42 -10.59 16.83
C ASP A 122 -5.13 -11.44 18.07
N GLN A 123 -3.88 -11.43 18.54
CA GLN A 123 -3.47 -12.22 19.71
C GLN A 123 -4.11 -11.73 21.02
N THR A 124 -4.32 -10.43 21.14
CA THR A 124 -4.99 -9.83 22.34
C THR A 124 -6.50 -9.77 22.20
N LYS A 125 -7.07 -10.26 21.08
CA LYS A 125 -8.51 -10.24 20.79
C LYS A 125 -9.14 -8.85 20.74
N ASP A 126 -8.36 -7.83 20.42
CA ASP A 126 -8.84 -6.47 20.18
C ASP A 126 -9.44 -6.35 18.78
N ILE A 127 -10.68 -6.83 18.62
CA ILE A 127 -11.38 -6.89 17.32
C ILE A 127 -11.59 -5.51 16.71
N GLY A 128 -11.83 -4.48 17.54
CA GLY A 128 -12.07 -3.12 17.06
C GLY A 128 -10.85 -2.54 16.35
N ASN A 129 -9.69 -2.55 17.01
CA ASN A 129 -8.44 -2.08 16.43
C ASN A 129 -7.97 -2.98 15.29
N PHE A 130 -8.14 -4.30 15.38
CA PHE A 130 -7.86 -5.21 14.29
C PHE A 130 -8.66 -4.86 13.02
N SER A 131 -9.98 -4.68 13.14
CA SER A 131 -10.85 -4.37 12.01
C SER A 131 -10.53 -3.03 11.37
N HIS A 132 -10.11 -2.06 12.17
CA HIS A 132 -9.68 -0.75 11.67
C HIS A 132 -8.37 -0.85 10.87
N HIS A 133 -7.35 -1.47 11.44
CA HIS A 133 -6.03 -1.57 10.80
C HIS A 133 -6.02 -2.51 9.58
N ILE A 134 -6.87 -3.55 9.54
CA ILE A 134 -7.00 -4.40 8.35
C ILE A 134 -7.61 -3.61 7.17
N ALA A 135 -8.54 -2.69 7.44
CA ALA A 135 -9.06 -1.81 6.40
C ALA A 135 -7.98 -0.86 5.86
N GLN A 136 -7.13 -0.34 6.75
CA GLN A 136 -5.99 0.50 6.38
C GLN A 136 -4.94 -0.26 5.56
N LEU A 137 -4.56 -1.48 5.99
CA LEU A 137 -3.62 -2.31 5.25
C LEU A 137 -4.13 -2.61 3.83
N ARG A 138 -5.39 -3.02 3.70
CA ARG A 138 -6.01 -3.29 2.39
C ARG A 138 -5.98 -2.07 1.48
N LEU A 139 -6.32 -0.91 2.00
CA LEU A 139 -6.31 0.33 1.24
C LEU A 139 -4.93 0.64 0.63
N LEU A 140 -3.88 0.56 1.45
CA LEU A 140 -2.50 0.86 0.99
C LEU A 140 -2.00 -0.22 0.03
N THR A 141 -2.31 -1.48 0.26
CA THR A 141 -1.92 -2.57 -0.65
C THR A 141 -2.72 -2.57 -1.95
N ASP A 142 -3.96 -2.09 -1.94
CA ASP A 142 -4.74 -1.84 -3.17
C ASP A 142 -4.12 -0.70 -4.00
N ALA A 143 -3.52 0.33 -3.37
CA ALA A 143 -2.74 1.34 -4.09
C ALA A 143 -1.54 0.73 -4.83
N ILE A 144 -0.83 -0.22 -4.19
CA ILE A 144 0.25 -1.00 -4.84
C ILE A 144 -0.31 -1.81 -6.01
N LYS A 145 -1.37 -2.58 -5.78
CA LYS A 145 -2.02 -3.42 -6.79
C LYS A 145 -2.49 -2.64 -8.01
N ASN A 146 -2.94 -1.41 -7.81
CA ASN A 146 -3.41 -0.53 -8.88
C ASN A 146 -2.27 0.18 -9.63
N SER A 147 -1.02 0.08 -9.18
CA SER A 147 0.13 0.72 -9.82
C SER A 147 0.65 0.01 -11.07
N GLY A 148 0.24 -1.25 -11.26
CA GLY A 148 0.68 -2.08 -12.37
C GLY A 148 -0.12 -3.38 -12.48
N ASP A 149 0.33 -4.29 -13.33
CA ASP A 149 -0.19 -5.67 -13.41
C ASP A 149 0.87 -6.73 -13.10
N GLY A 150 2.11 -6.29 -12.87
CA GLY A 150 3.24 -7.16 -12.52
C GLY A 150 3.72 -8.10 -13.62
N LYS A 151 3.28 -7.93 -14.89
CA LYS A 151 3.58 -8.86 -15.97
C LYS A 151 4.87 -8.55 -16.75
N SER A 152 5.41 -7.35 -16.57
CA SER A 152 6.63 -6.89 -17.23
C SER A 152 7.31 -5.78 -16.44
N GLU A 153 8.58 -5.45 -16.77
CA GLU A 153 9.27 -4.30 -16.17
C GLU A 153 8.49 -2.99 -16.33
N LYS A 154 7.81 -2.79 -17.47
CA LYS A 154 7.03 -1.56 -17.74
C LYS A 154 5.76 -1.46 -16.91
N THR A 155 5.17 -2.61 -16.58
CA THR A 155 3.90 -2.71 -15.85
C THR A 155 4.09 -3.31 -14.45
N ALA A 156 5.32 -3.28 -13.94
CA ALA A 156 5.66 -3.76 -12.59
C ALA A 156 4.80 -3.08 -11.52
N TYR A 157 4.41 -3.83 -10.49
CA TYR A 157 3.89 -3.23 -9.28
C TYR A 157 4.95 -2.33 -8.67
N LYS A 158 4.55 -1.22 -8.07
CA LYS A 158 5.48 -0.26 -7.46
C LYS A 158 5.29 -0.26 -5.96
N VAL A 159 6.41 -0.34 -5.23
CA VAL A 159 6.43 -0.30 -3.76
C VAL A 159 7.42 0.74 -3.27
N ASN A 160 7.19 1.26 -2.07
CA ASN A 160 8.04 2.29 -1.48
C ASN A 160 9.28 1.71 -0.78
N SER A 161 9.26 0.43 -0.43
CA SER A 161 10.36 -0.23 0.28
C SER A 161 10.40 -1.73 -0.02
N VAL A 162 11.53 -2.37 0.31
CA VAL A 162 11.66 -3.83 0.27
C VAL A 162 10.72 -4.50 1.30
N GLY A 163 10.48 -3.87 2.44
CA GLY A 163 9.48 -4.34 3.42
C GLY A 163 8.09 -4.43 2.81
N ASP A 164 7.66 -3.35 2.13
CA ASP A 164 6.37 -3.31 1.44
C ASP A 164 6.26 -4.37 0.34
N GLU A 165 7.36 -4.67 -0.36
CA GLU A 165 7.43 -5.72 -1.37
C GLU A 165 7.08 -7.07 -0.77
N TYR A 166 7.73 -7.47 0.33
CA TYR A 166 7.47 -8.75 0.99
C TYR A 166 6.06 -8.83 1.56
N ILE A 167 5.54 -7.74 2.12
CA ILE A 167 4.15 -7.69 2.60
C ILE A 167 3.19 -7.91 1.44
N PHE A 168 3.39 -7.23 0.32
CA PHE A 168 2.54 -7.32 -0.86
C PHE A 168 2.61 -8.73 -1.49
N LEU A 169 3.80 -9.32 -1.62
CA LEU A 169 3.99 -10.69 -2.10
C LEU A 169 3.26 -11.71 -1.22
N ASN A 170 3.37 -11.57 0.09
CA ASN A 170 2.66 -12.43 1.04
C ASN A 170 1.15 -12.35 0.85
N MET A 171 0.60 -11.15 0.65
CA MET A 171 -0.83 -10.98 0.36
C MET A 171 -1.26 -11.58 -0.98
N MET A 172 -0.34 -11.70 -1.95
CA MET A 172 -0.58 -12.41 -3.21
C MET A 172 -0.34 -13.92 -3.13
N ASN A 173 -0.04 -14.46 -1.95
CA ASN A 173 0.35 -15.85 -1.73
C ASN A 173 1.59 -16.29 -2.51
N VAL A 174 2.53 -15.37 -2.73
CA VAL A 174 3.84 -15.69 -3.30
C VAL A 174 4.72 -16.27 -2.19
N GLY A 175 4.99 -17.56 -2.29
CA GLY A 175 5.70 -18.33 -1.27
C GLY A 175 7.22 -18.33 -1.44
N PRO A 176 7.93 -19.03 -0.52
CA PRO A 176 9.40 -19.12 -0.53
C PRO A 176 9.97 -19.97 -1.66
N ASP A 177 9.12 -20.58 -2.46
CA ASP A 177 9.46 -21.39 -3.64
C ASP A 177 9.62 -20.53 -4.93
N TYR A 178 9.44 -19.20 -4.82
CA TYR A 178 9.83 -18.27 -5.85
C TYR A 178 11.30 -17.86 -5.69
N THR A 179 12.03 -17.78 -6.80
CA THR A 179 13.39 -17.22 -6.85
C THR A 179 13.32 -15.75 -7.21
N ARG A 180 14.20 -14.94 -6.60
CA ARG A 180 14.28 -13.49 -6.87
C ARG A 180 15.53 -13.17 -7.65
N THR A 181 15.38 -12.37 -8.71
CA THR A 181 16.47 -11.70 -9.42
C THR A 181 16.24 -10.19 -9.39
N SER A 182 17.32 -9.41 -9.21
CA SER A 182 17.23 -7.95 -9.04
C SER A 182 18.03 -7.23 -10.11
N LYS A 183 17.48 -6.12 -10.62
CA LYS A 183 18.12 -5.23 -11.58
C LYS A 183 18.06 -3.80 -11.06
N ILE A 184 19.23 -3.21 -10.83
CA ILE A 184 19.33 -1.83 -10.37
C ILE A 184 19.01 -0.88 -11.53
N LEU A 185 18.15 0.13 -11.26
CA LEU A 185 17.79 1.21 -12.15
C LEU A 185 18.19 2.56 -11.52
N LYS A 186 18.15 3.63 -12.31
CA LYS A 186 18.43 4.99 -11.81
C LYS A 186 17.44 5.44 -10.71
N ASP A 187 16.20 4.97 -10.75
CA ASP A 187 15.09 5.39 -9.88
C ASP A 187 14.53 4.23 -9.04
N GLY A 188 15.35 3.23 -8.77
CA GLY A 188 14.95 2.09 -7.94
C GLY A 188 15.56 0.77 -8.35
N VAL A 189 14.92 -0.31 -7.93
CA VAL A 189 15.29 -1.69 -8.28
C VAL A 189 14.07 -2.39 -8.87
N ILE A 190 14.26 -3.12 -9.96
CA ILE A 190 13.27 -4.09 -10.44
C ILE A 190 13.63 -5.44 -9.89
N ASP A 191 12.70 -6.02 -9.15
CA ASP A 191 12.76 -7.39 -8.69
C ASP A 191 11.82 -8.27 -9.51
N VAL A 192 12.34 -9.40 -9.96
CA VAL A 192 11.59 -10.40 -10.70
C VAL A 192 11.51 -11.65 -9.87
N TRP A 193 10.31 -12.01 -9.46
CA TRP A 193 10.01 -13.21 -8.70
C TRP A 193 9.49 -14.29 -9.64
N GLU A 194 10.17 -15.43 -9.70
CA GLU A 194 9.92 -16.48 -10.68
C GLU A 194 9.67 -17.85 -10.05
N LYS A 195 8.66 -18.55 -10.57
CA LYS A 195 8.39 -19.96 -10.26
C LYS A 195 7.86 -20.64 -11.51
N GLY A 196 8.68 -21.48 -12.14
CA GLY A 196 8.37 -22.07 -13.45
C GLY A 196 8.16 -20.97 -14.50
N GLU A 197 7.01 -20.96 -15.15
CA GLU A 197 6.66 -19.93 -16.15
C GLU A 197 6.06 -18.65 -15.53
N ASN A 198 5.69 -18.71 -14.26
CA ASN A 198 5.09 -17.56 -13.58
C ASN A 198 6.16 -16.55 -13.21
N LYS A 199 5.96 -15.28 -13.60
CA LYS A 199 6.84 -14.16 -13.29
C LYS A 199 6.02 -13.00 -12.73
N ILE A 200 6.54 -12.39 -11.67
CA ILE A 200 5.98 -11.20 -11.04
C ILE A 200 7.07 -10.14 -10.99
N TYR A 201 6.78 -8.98 -11.56
CA TYR A 201 7.69 -7.84 -11.61
C TYR A 201 7.26 -6.82 -10.57
N ILE A 202 8.19 -6.47 -9.69
CA ILE A 202 7.99 -5.44 -8.66
C ILE A 202 9.11 -4.40 -8.79
N LYS A 203 8.75 -3.13 -8.75
CA LYS A 203 9.69 -2.03 -8.72
C LYS A 203 9.70 -1.39 -7.33
N VAL A 204 10.81 -1.53 -6.62
CA VAL A 204 11.08 -0.79 -5.40
C VAL A 204 11.55 0.62 -5.79
N LEU A 205 10.84 1.65 -5.35
CA LEU A 205 11.12 3.05 -5.66
C LEU A 205 12.18 3.61 -4.72
N TYR A 206 13.22 4.22 -5.29
CA TYR A 206 14.21 5.00 -4.54
C TYR A 206 14.18 6.43 -5.09
N LEU A 207 13.45 7.31 -4.42
CA LEU A 207 13.25 8.69 -4.90
C LEU A 207 14.40 9.64 -4.52
N ASP A 208 15.32 9.23 -3.63
CA ASP A 208 16.39 10.07 -3.08
C ASP A 208 17.82 9.66 -3.50
N PHE A 209 18.01 8.72 -4.42
CA PHE A 209 19.35 8.41 -4.90
C PHE A 209 19.79 9.38 -5.98
N ASN A 210 20.37 10.50 -5.57
CA ASN A 210 21.34 11.22 -6.38
C ASN A 210 22.65 10.39 -6.35
N PHE A 211 22.81 9.48 -7.32
CA PHE A 211 24.10 8.87 -7.62
C PHE A 211 25.01 9.86 -8.33
#